data_a3a81242b549f4cfaab40043687f770f
#
_entry.id   a3a81242b549f4cfaab40043687f770f
#
_cell.length_a   1.000
_cell.length_b   1.000
_cell.length_c   1.000
_cell.angle_alpha   90.00
_cell.angle_beta   90.00
_cell.angle_gamma   90.00
#
_symmetry.space_group_name_H-M   'P 1'
#
loop_
_entity.id
_entity.type
_entity.pdbx_description
1 polymer ?
#
loop_
_entity_poly.entity_id
_entity_poly.type
_entity_poly.pdbx_seq_one_letter_code
_entity_poly.pdbx_strand_id
1 'polypeptide(L)'
;LACAVAFGILPHDGMLCEGIEHFTAADTADIRSRGLVCRLIASGRRTENAVSAYVEPVLFPRAAAESSVFVNNNMARYMGRRCGSIVLMGQGAGRFPTASAVLRDLAAARQGARAMFPENCRSAKADNREAVHSYYIRTGGSAACRLPLRSVLAQGDVIRAVTEPMSAEKMHALAQNIRRDGNGLFFAALEEEIC
;
A
#
# COMPACT_ATOMS: atom_id res chain seq x y z
N LEU A 1 -2.48 -12.97 -4.65
CA LEU A 1 -2.21 -13.44 -6.03
C LEU A 1 -0.89 -12.87 -6.55
N ALA A 2 -0.65 -11.55 -6.45
CA ALA A 2 0.61 -10.93 -6.91
C ALA A 2 1.85 -11.55 -6.25
N CYS A 3 1.82 -11.84 -4.95
CA CYS A 3 2.90 -12.53 -4.23
C CYS A 3 3.11 -13.96 -4.75
N ALA A 4 2.05 -14.67 -5.14
CA ALA A 4 2.16 -16.00 -5.72
C ALA A 4 2.92 -15.96 -7.05
N VAL A 5 2.59 -14.99 -7.91
CA VAL A 5 3.26 -14.80 -9.21
C VAL A 5 4.71 -14.32 -9.03
N ALA A 6 4.94 -13.34 -8.15
CA ALA A 6 6.26 -12.75 -7.97
C ALA A 6 7.23 -13.64 -7.18
N PHE A 7 6.74 -14.37 -6.19
CA PHE A 7 7.57 -15.06 -5.18
C PHE A 7 7.35 -16.56 -5.08
N GLY A 8 6.34 -17.12 -5.77
CA GLY A 8 5.91 -18.50 -5.58
C GLY A 8 5.33 -18.75 -4.18
N ILE A 9 4.84 -17.71 -3.50
CA ILE A 9 4.30 -17.78 -2.14
C ILE A 9 2.90 -17.17 -2.14
N LEU A 10 1.93 -17.93 -1.63
CA LEU A 10 0.58 -17.45 -1.38
C LEU A 10 0.46 -17.06 0.11
N PRO A 11 0.48 -15.77 0.44
CA PRO A 11 0.23 -15.34 1.81
C PRO A 11 -1.20 -15.68 2.20
N HIS A 12 -1.41 -16.17 3.43
CA HIS A 12 -2.74 -16.41 3.97
C HIS A 12 -2.98 -15.49 5.18
N ASP A 13 -2.80 -15.95 6.39
CA ASP A 13 -2.99 -15.13 7.59
C ASP A 13 -1.92 -14.03 7.74
N GLY A 14 -2.24 -13.00 8.54
CA GLY A 14 -1.31 -11.91 8.85
C GLY A 14 -1.19 -10.82 7.79
N MET A 15 -1.97 -10.89 6.72
CA MET A 15 -2.10 -9.77 5.79
C MET A 15 -2.78 -8.60 6.48
N LEU A 16 -2.19 -7.41 6.36
CA LEU A 16 -2.76 -6.18 6.88
C LEU A 16 -3.47 -5.42 5.76
N CYS A 17 -4.58 -4.79 6.10
CA CYS A 17 -5.33 -4.00 5.14
C CYS A 17 -5.86 -2.73 5.80
N GLU A 18 -5.42 -1.59 5.30
CA GLU A 18 -5.92 -0.27 5.61
C GLU A 18 -6.48 0.35 4.35
N GLY A 19 -7.73 0.81 4.40
CA GLY A 19 -8.40 1.48 3.28
C GLY A 19 -8.24 3.00 3.35
N ILE A 20 -9.12 3.68 2.63
CA ILE A 20 -9.18 5.15 2.56
C ILE A 20 -10.45 5.71 3.23
N GLU A 21 -11.17 4.91 3.99
CA GLU A 21 -12.42 5.33 4.64
C GLU A 21 -12.23 6.47 5.66
N HIS A 22 -11.02 6.60 6.19
CA HIS A 22 -10.67 7.68 7.11
C HIS A 22 -9.99 8.88 6.43
N PHE A 23 -9.83 8.83 5.10
CA PHE A 23 -9.22 9.89 4.31
C PHE A 23 -10.25 10.98 3.97
N THR A 24 -9.92 12.24 4.23
CA THR A 24 -10.85 13.37 4.08
C THR A 24 -10.36 14.38 3.03
N ALA A 25 -11.26 15.29 2.61
CA ALA A 25 -10.88 16.41 1.74
C ALA A 25 -9.82 17.33 2.38
N ALA A 26 -9.86 17.48 3.71
CA ALA A 26 -8.85 18.24 4.45
C ALA A 26 -7.47 17.57 4.41
N ASP A 27 -7.42 16.24 4.44
CA ASP A 27 -6.17 15.50 4.26
C ASP A 27 -5.62 15.69 2.85
N THR A 28 -6.49 15.67 1.84
CA THR A 28 -6.09 15.94 0.45
C THR A 28 -5.45 17.32 0.31
N ALA A 29 -6.03 18.34 0.91
CA ALA A 29 -5.53 19.72 0.85
C ALA A 29 -4.17 19.85 1.55
N ASP A 30 -4.02 19.28 2.76
CA ASP A 30 -2.77 19.31 3.53
C ASP A 30 -1.65 18.57 2.81
N ILE A 31 -1.91 17.34 2.35
CA ILE A 31 -0.92 16.50 1.64
C ILE A 31 -0.46 17.19 0.35
N ARG A 32 -1.40 17.77 -0.42
CA ARG A 32 -1.06 18.51 -1.64
C ARG A 32 -0.23 19.76 -1.37
N SER A 33 -0.50 20.49 -0.28
CA SER A 33 0.28 21.68 0.08
C SER A 33 1.74 21.35 0.40
N ARG A 34 2.00 20.11 0.80
CA ARG A 34 3.34 19.57 1.06
C ARG A 34 4.03 18.99 -0.17
N GLY A 35 3.42 19.10 -1.36
CA GLY A 35 3.97 18.55 -2.59
C GLY A 35 3.84 17.02 -2.72
N LEU A 36 2.96 16.41 -1.92
CA LEU A 36 2.76 14.97 -1.87
C LEU A 36 1.43 14.56 -2.52
N VAL A 37 1.34 13.28 -2.85
CA VAL A 37 0.14 12.61 -3.39
C VAL A 37 -0.09 11.32 -2.62
N CYS A 38 -1.31 11.08 -2.17
CA CYS A 38 -1.68 9.83 -1.51
C CYS A 38 -2.12 8.78 -2.55
N ARG A 39 -1.63 7.55 -2.41
CA ARG A 39 -2.04 6.38 -3.18
C ARG A 39 -2.28 5.19 -2.26
N LEU A 40 -3.25 4.35 -2.60
CA LEU A 40 -3.45 3.07 -1.93
C LEU A 40 -2.53 2.03 -2.58
N ILE A 41 -1.62 1.47 -1.82
CA ILE A 41 -0.58 0.56 -2.31
C ILE A 41 -0.74 -0.81 -1.66
N ALA A 42 -0.77 -1.84 -2.50
CA ALA A 42 -0.58 -3.21 -2.07
C ALA A 42 0.91 -3.55 -2.16
N SER A 43 1.54 -3.80 -1.04
CA SER A 43 2.96 -4.10 -0.93
C SER A 43 3.19 -5.57 -0.60
N GLY A 44 4.18 -6.15 -1.26
CA GLY A 44 4.65 -7.50 -0.96
C GLY A 44 6.17 -7.56 -1.06
N ARG A 45 6.83 -8.16 -0.07
CA ARG A 45 8.27 -8.36 -0.05
C ARG A 45 8.59 -9.77 0.43
N ARG A 46 9.52 -10.41 -0.25
CA ARG A 46 10.06 -11.71 0.17
C ARG A 46 11.45 -11.51 0.77
N THR A 47 11.65 -12.01 1.96
CA THR A 47 12.96 -12.24 2.56
C THR A 47 13.31 -13.74 2.49
N GLU A 48 14.45 -14.16 3.05
CA GLU A 48 14.84 -15.56 3.05
C GLU A 48 13.83 -16.44 3.81
N ASN A 49 13.28 -15.92 4.91
CA ASN A 49 12.45 -16.70 5.85
C ASN A 49 11.00 -16.27 5.91
N ALA A 50 10.63 -15.12 5.32
CA ALA A 50 9.31 -14.53 5.47
C ALA A 50 8.81 -13.91 4.17
N VAL A 51 7.51 -13.64 4.12
CA VAL A 51 6.85 -12.81 3.13
C VAL A 51 6.04 -11.76 3.86
N SER A 52 6.25 -10.48 3.55
CA SER A 52 5.32 -9.42 3.97
C SER A 52 4.23 -9.23 2.91
N ALA A 53 3.03 -8.93 3.36
CA ALA A 53 1.91 -8.62 2.47
C ALA A 53 0.93 -7.69 3.20
N TYR A 54 0.77 -6.48 2.71
CA TYR A 54 -0.13 -5.49 3.31
C TYR A 54 -0.62 -4.49 2.27
N VAL A 55 -1.72 -3.84 2.60
CA VAL A 55 -2.31 -2.74 1.82
C VAL A 55 -2.47 -1.56 2.76
N GLU A 56 -1.98 -0.40 2.36
CA GLU A 56 -2.14 0.84 3.11
C GLU A 56 -1.99 2.08 2.23
N PRO A 57 -2.51 3.24 2.65
CA PRO A 57 -2.19 4.52 2.03
C PRO A 57 -0.71 4.85 2.13
N VAL A 58 -0.13 5.34 1.03
CA VAL A 58 1.28 5.78 0.95
C VAL A 58 1.34 7.16 0.34
N LEU A 59 2.19 8.03 0.88
CA LEU A 59 2.44 9.37 0.38
C LEU A 59 3.69 9.38 -0.50
N PHE A 60 3.52 9.83 -1.73
CA PHE A 60 4.58 9.93 -2.73
C PHE A 60 4.87 11.39 -3.06
N PRO A 61 6.13 11.77 -3.32
CA PRO A 61 6.46 13.02 -3.96
C PRO A 61 5.74 13.14 -5.31
N ARG A 62 5.38 14.34 -5.74
CA ARG A 62 4.72 14.56 -7.04
C ARG A 62 5.53 14.05 -8.24
N ALA A 63 6.85 13.99 -8.11
CA ALA A 63 7.75 13.51 -9.15
C ALA A 63 7.81 11.97 -9.24
N ALA A 64 7.28 11.25 -8.25
CA ALA A 64 7.27 9.78 -8.25
C ALA A 64 6.36 9.24 -9.35
N ALA A 65 6.72 8.09 -9.92
CA ALA A 65 5.95 7.44 -10.97
C ALA A 65 4.53 7.08 -10.50
N GLU A 66 4.38 6.67 -9.26
CA GLU A 66 3.11 6.36 -8.59
C GLU A 66 2.16 7.56 -8.58
N SER A 67 2.72 8.76 -8.47
CA SER A 67 1.93 10.00 -8.49
C SER A 67 1.30 10.29 -9.84
N SER A 68 1.79 9.69 -10.93
CA SER A 68 1.26 9.84 -12.29
C SER A 68 0.11 8.88 -12.63
N VAL A 69 -0.26 7.97 -11.72
CA VAL A 69 -1.36 7.03 -11.92
C VAL A 69 -2.70 7.72 -11.69
N PHE A 70 -3.46 7.97 -12.75
CA PHE A 70 -4.74 8.68 -12.70
C PHE A 70 -5.87 7.91 -13.35
N VAL A 71 -7.10 8.26 -13.00
CA VAL A 71 -8.35 7.77 -13.55
C VAL A 71 -8.46 6.24 -13.44
N ASN A 72 -8.36 5.53 -14.54
CA ASN A 72 -8.48 4.08 -14.64
C ASN A 72 -7.16 3.35 -14.86
N ASN A 73 -6.03 4.07 -14.79
CA ASN A 73 -4.72 3.45 -14.87
C ASN A 73 -4.37 2.74 -13.57
N ASN A 74 -3.72 1.61 -13.70
CA ASN A 74 -3.10 0.86 -12.62
C ASN A 74 -1.60 0.76 -12.89
N MET A 75 -0.83 0.60 -11.83
CA MET A 75 0.60 0.40 -11.91
C MET A 75 1.01 -0.77 -11.01
N ALA A 76 1.93 -1.59 -11.51
CA ALA A 76 2.64 -2.58 -10.73
C ALA A 76 4.14 -2.33 -10.86
N ARG A 77 4.85 -2.29 -9.73
CA ARG A 77 6.31 -2.21 -9.69
C ARG A 77 6.85 -3.52 -9.14
N TYR A 78 7.80 -4.08 -9.84
CA TYR A 78 8.54 -5.26 -9.42
C TYR A 78 10.00 -4.87 -9.23
N MET A 79 10.56 -5.26 -8.09
CA MET A 79 11.97 -5.02 -7.79
C MET A 79 12.67 -6.35 -7.55
N GLY A 80 13.74 -6.58 -8.25
CA GLY A 80 14.52 -7.79 -8.12
C GLY A 80 16.02 -7.54 -8.18
N ARG A 81 16.78 -8.37 -7.45
CA ARG A 81 18.24 -8.24 -7.37
C ARG A 81 18.93 -8.24 -8.74
N ARG A 82 18.39 -8.98 -9.73
CA ARG A 82 19.02 -9.16 -11.04
C ARG A 82 18.40 -8.33 -12.13
N CYS A 83 17.09 -8.03 -12.03
CA CYS A 83 16.35 -7.28 -13.05
C CYS A 83 16.19 -5.80 -12.72
N GLY A 84 16.58 -5.37 -11.50
CA GLY A 84 16.34 -4.00 -11.05
C GLY A 84 14.85 -3.72 -10.86
N SER A 85 14.43 -2.51 -11.20
CA SER A 85 13.03 -2.07 -11.13
C SER A 85 12.35 -2.21 -12.48
N ILE A 86 11.23 -2.93 -12.51
CA ILE A 86 10.34 -3.05 -13.67
C ILE A 86 9.00 -2.43 -13.30
N VAL A 87 8.55 -1.47 -14.10
CA VAL A 87 7.25 -0.79 -13.90
C VAL A 87 6.35 -1.15 -15.08
N LEU A 88 5.17 -1.64 -14.75
CA LEU A 88 4.09 -1.90 -15.69
C LEU A 88 2.94 -0.94 -15.39
N MET A 89 2.49 -0.19 -16.40
CA MET A 89 1.37 0.72 -16.28
C MET A 89 0.37 0.44 -17.42
N GLY A 90 -0.91 0.49 -17.09
CA GLY A 90 -1.97 0.31 -18.08
C GLY A 90 -3.34 0.59 -17.51
N GLN A 91 -4.33 0.62 -18.40
CA GLN A 91 -5.73 0.80 -18.01
C GLN A 91 -6.26 -0.49 -17.37
N GLY A 92 -6.61 -0.43 -16.09
CA GLY A 92 -7.16 -1.56 -15.33
C GLY A 92 -8.69 -1.63 -15.32
N ALA A 93 -9.36 -0.59 -15.81
CA ALA A 93 -10.82 -0.49 -15.84
C ALA A 93 -11.29 0.32 -17.05
N GLY A 94 -12.60 0.28 -17.31
CA GLY A 94 -13.24 1.00 -18.40
C GLY A 94 -13.79 0.07 -19.47
N ARG A 95 -14.77 0.57 -20.22
CA ARG A 95 -15.53 -0.22 -21.21
C ARG A 95 -14.65 -0.99 -22.21
N PHE A 96 -13.75 -0.28 -22.86
CA PHE A 96 -12.92 -0.88 -23.91
C PHE A 96 -11.77 -1.75 -23.35
N PRO A 97 -11.00 -1.32 -22.32
CA PRO A 97 -9.98 -2.17 -21.73
C PRO A 97 -10.53 -3.49 -21.17
N THR A 98 -11.69 -3.44 -20.51
CA THR A 98 -12.35 -4.63 -19.98
C THR A 98 -12.82 -5.56 -21.10
N ALA A 99 -13.47 -5.03 -22.13
CA ALA A 99 -13.89 -5.83 -23.29
C ALA A 99 -12.68 -6.48 -24.00
N SER A 100 -11.60 -5.74 -24.18
CA SER A 100 -10.35 -6.25 -24.76
C SER A 100 -9.74 -7.39 -23.93
N ALA A 101 -9.76 -7.27 -22.59
CA ALA A 101 -9.28 -8.32 -21.71
C ALA A 101 -10.13 -9.61 -21.85
N VAL A 102 -11.46 -9.48 -21.82
CA VAL A 102 -12.39 -10.62 -21.99
C VAL A 102 -12.18 -11.32 -23.33
N LEU A 103 -12.07 -10.56 -24.42
CA LEU A 103 -11.85 -11.13 -25.76
C LEU A 103 -10.51 -11.87 -25.85
N ARG A 104 -9.47 -11.35 -25.22
CA ARG A 104 -8.15 -11.98 -25.16
C ARG A 104 -8.20 -13.29 -24.38
N ASP A 105 -8.88 -13.30 -23.24
CA ASP A 105 -9.04 -14.49 -22.41
C ASP A 105 -9.86 -15.57 -23.15
N LEU A 106 -10.90 -15.18 -23.86
CA LEU A 106 -11.68 -16.08 -24.74
C LEU A 106 -10.82 -16.69 -25.85
N ALA A 107 -10.02 -15.87 -26.52
CA ALA A 107 -9.13 -16.34 -27.59
C ALA A 107 -8.07 -17.32 -27.04
N ALA A 108 -7.50 -17.01 -25.87
CA ALA A 108 -6.53 -17.87 -25.18
C ALA A 108 -7.17 -19.20 -24.75
N ALA A 109 -8.36 -19.17 -24.16
CA ALA A 109 -9.10 -20.37 -23.76
C ALA A 109 -9.43 -21.26 -24.95
N ARG A 110 -9.84 -20.68 -26.10
CA ARG A 110 -10.08 -21.41 -27.37
C ARG A 110 -8.83 -22.12 -27.89
N GLN A 111 -7.65 -21.57 -27.63
CA GLN A 111 -6.34 -22.15 -27.96
C GLN A 111 -5.86 -23.18 -26.93
N GLY A 112 -6.67 -23.50 -25.93
CA GLY A 112 -6.31 -24.43 -24.85
C GLY A 112 -5.39 -23.85 -23.77
N ALA A 113 -5.18 -22.53 -23.78
CA ALA A 113 -4.42 -21.89 -22.71
C ALA A 113 -5.16 -22.03 -21.37
N ARG A 114 -4.44 -22.44 -20.36
CA ARG A 114 -4.93 -22.51 -18.97
C ARG A 114 -4.33 -21.35 -18.19
N ALA A 115 -5.05 -20.89 -17.15
CA ALA A 115 -4.49 -19.92 -16.22
C ALA A 115 -3.18 -20.47 -15.65
N MET A 116 -2.07 -19.79 -15.95
CA MET A 116 -0.76 -20.16 -15.42
C MET A 116 -0.64 -19.63 -13.99
N PHE A 117 -1.16 -20.39 -13.04
CA PHE A 117 -0.74 -20.23 -11.65
C PHE A 117 0.53 -21.05 -11.45
N PRO A 118 1.50 -20.53 -10.69
CA PRO A 118 2.65 -21.36 -10.31
C PRO A 118 2.12 -22.61 -9.58
N GLU A 119 2.29 -23.78 -10.20
CA GLU A 119 1.74 -25.06 -9.67
C GLU A 119 2.29 -25.42 -8.29
N ASN A 120 3.40 -24.81 -7.89
CA ASN A 120 4.12 -25.08 -6.64
C ASN A 120 4.16 -23.86 -5.71
N CYS A 121 3.08 -23.08 -5.60
CA CYS A 121 3.00 -22.01 -4.62
C CYS A 121 3.00 -22.59 -3.20
N ARG A 122 4.01 -22.19 -2.41
CA ARG A 122 4.04 -22.46 -0.99
C ARG A 122 3.09 -21.50 -0.26
N SER A 123 2.20 -22.04 0.58
CA SER A 123 1.41 -21.22 1.49
C SER A 123 2.26 -20.78 2.69
N ALA A 124 2.20 -19.52 3.06
CA ALA A 124 2.92 -18.98 4.20
C ALA A 124 2.12 -17.87 4.90
N LYS A 125 2.26 -17.79 6.22
CA LYS A 125 1.72 -16.65 6.98
C LYS A 125 2.51 -15.39 6.66
N ALA A 126 1.82 -14.27 6.45
CA ALA A 126 2.49 -12.99 6.26
C ALA A 126 3.10 -12.48 7.57
N ASP A 127 4.31 -11.94 7.48
CA ASP A 127 5.02 -11.28 8.57
C ASP A 127 5.42 -9.87 8.14
N ASN A 128 4.80 -8.88 8.78
CA ASN A 128 4.96 -7.48 8.41
C ASN A 128 5.84 -6.69 9.41
N ARG A 129 6.59 -7.39 10.28
CA ARG A 129 7.44 -6.75 11.30
C ARG A 129 8.66 -6.06 10.72
N GLU A 130 9.17 -6.55 9.59
CA GLU A 130 10.30 -5.96 8.88
C GLU A 130 9.91 -4.88 7.86
N ALA A 131 8.61 -4.67 7.61
CA ALA A 131 8.11 -3.57 6.80
C ALA A 131 8.03 -2.32 7.68
N VAL A 132 9.12 -1.55 7.72
CA VAL A 132 9.28 -0.39 8.61
C VAL A 132 9.16 0.89 7.81
N HIS A 133 8.30 1.81 8.28
CA HIS A 133 8.05 3.11 7.66
C HIS A 133 7.87 4.20 8.73
N SER A 134 8.17 5.44 8.39
CA SER A 134 7.62 6.61 9.06
C SER A 134 6.23 6.89 8.50
N TYR A 135 5.30 7.30 9.35
CA TYR A 135 3.91 7.52 8.95
C TYR A 135 3.49 8.96 9.15
N TYR A 136 2.89 9.57 8.14
CA TYR A 136 2.04 10.73 8.32
C TYR A 136 0.76 10.30 9.04
N ILE A 137 0.38 11.04 10.05
CA ILE A 137 -0.85 10.80 10.81
C ILE A 137 -1.69 12.06 10.94
N ARG A 138 -3.03 11.88 11.02
CA ARG A 138 -3.99 12.90 11.48
C ARG A 138 -4.90 12.26 12.52
N THR A 139 -4.92 12.86 13.73
CA THR A 139 -5.73 12.34 14.84
C THR A 139 -6.05 13.45 15.85
N GLY A 140 -6.94 13.19 16.80
CA GLY A 140 -7.19 14.07 17.94
C GLY A 140 -6.01 14.12 18.92
N GLY A 141 -5.92 15.18 19.71
CA GLY A 141 -4.79 15.43 20.61
C GLY A 141 -4.55 14.31 21.63
N SER A 142 -5.61 13.77 22.24
CA SER A 142 -5.52 12.67 23.20
C SER A 142 -4.97 11.38 22.58
N ALA A 143 -5.30 11.09 21.35
CA ALA A 143 -4.83 9.93 20.65
C ALA A 143 -3.39 10.10 20.13
N ALA A 144 -2.98 11.33 19.81
CA ALA A 144 -1.62 11.63 19.36
C ALA A 144 -0.57 11.28 20.42
N CYS A 145 -0.89 11.47 21.71
CA CYS A 145 0.02 11.12 22.83
C CYS A 145 0.37 9.62 22.92
N ARG A 146 -0.41 8.77 22.22
CA ARG A 146 -0.19 7.30 22.21
C ARG A 146 0.75 6.86 21.08
N LEU A 147 1.13 7.78 20.20
CA LEU A 147 1.97 7.53 19.05
C LEU A 147 3.37 8.11 19.27
N PRO A 148 4.45 7.40 18.92
CA PRO A 148 5.79 7.95 18.95
C PRO A 148 5.96 8.94 17.80
N LEU A 149 5.86 10.23 18.10
CA LEU A 149 5.93 11.32 17.12
C LEU A 149 7.37 11.80 16.96
N ARG A 150 7.85 11.83 15.72
CA ARG A 150 9.12 12.44 15.33
C ARG A 150 8.98 13.95 15.14
N SER A 151 7.89 14.38 14.53
CA SER A 151 7.64 15.80 14.28
C SER A 151 6.15 16.11 14.23
N VAL A 152 5.75 17.25 14.77
CA VAL A 152 4.39 17.78 14.64
C VAL A 152 4.38 18.77 13.48
N LEU A 153 3.50 18.54 12.51
CA LEU A 153 3.38 19.32 11.28
C LEU A 153 2.34 20.45 11.40
N ALA A 154 1.27 20.19 12.15
CA ALA A 154 0.23 21.15 12.49
C ALA A 154 -0.50 20.70 13.75
N GLN A 155 -0.89 21.70 14.57
CA GLN A 155 -1.63 21.48 15.81
C GLN A 155 -2.83 22.43 15.84
N GLY A 156 -4.00 21.87 16.12
CA GLY A 156 -5.29 22.56 16.22
C GLY A 156 -6.29 21.56 16.78
N ASP A 157 -7.55 21.60 16.30
CA ASP A 157 -8.59 20.61 16.67
C ASP A 157 -8.15 19.18 16.38
N VAL A 158 -7.31 19.01 15.36
CA VAL A 158 -6.61 17.76 15.06
C VAL A 158 -5.10 18.01 14.96
N ILE A 159 -4.33 17.01 15.33
CA ILE A 159 -2.87 16.99 15.18
C ILE A 159 -2.52 16.28 13.87
N ARG A 160 -1.63 16.91 13.09
CA ARG A 160 -0.95 16.30 11.96
C ARG A 160 0.52 16.17 12.31
N ALA A 161 1.05 14.97 12.17
CA ALA A 161 2.41 14.68 12.61
C ALA A 161 3.04 13.57 11.75
N VAL A 162 4.35 13.40 11.90
CA VAL A 162 5.10 12.26 11.39
C VAL A 162 5.58 11.43 12.58
N THR A 163 5.40 10.12 12.48
CA THR A 163 5.85 9.19 13.53
C THR A 163 7.35 8.88 13.39
N GLU A 164 7.95 8.40 14.48
CA GLU A 164 9.17 7.63 14.39
C GLU A 164 8.96 6.38 13.51
N PRO A 165 10.02 5.85 12.88
CA PRO A 165 9.92 4.63 12.11
C PRO A 165 9.36 3.48 12.95
N MET A 166 8.38 2.77 12.39
CA MET A 166 7.81 1.58 13.02
C MET A 166 7.30 0.59 11.97
N SER A 167 7.15 -0.67 12.38
CA SER A 167 6.63 -1.68 11.47
C SER A 167 5.17 -1.44 11.10
N ALA A 168 4.78 -1.86 9.89
CA ALA A 168 3.39 -1.83 9.44
C ALA A 168 2.47 -2.55 10.42
N GLU A 169 2.91 -3.70 10.96
CA GLU A 169 2.16 -4.43 11.99
C GLU A 169 1.86 -3.56 13.22
N LYS A 170 2.86 -2.85 13.73
CA LYS A 170 2.69 -1.97 14.89
C LYS A 170 1.78 -0.79 14.58
N MET A 171 1.93 -0.16 13.42
CA MET A 171 1.08 0.98 13.03
C MET A 171 -0.39 0.56 12.90
N HIS A 172 -0.67 -0.54 12.21
CA HIS A 172 -2.03 -1.05 12.06
C HIS A 172 -2.66 -1.42 13.41
N ALA A 173 -1.91 -2.07 14.30
CA ALA A 173 -2.39 -2.40 15.65
C ALA A 173 -2.70 -1.14 16.49
N LEU A 174 -1.84 -0.13 16.44
CA LEU A 174 -2.08 1.15 17.12
C LEU A 174 -3.31 1.87 16.56
N ALA A 175 -3.47 1.88 15.23
CA ALA A 175 -4.63 2.49 14.58
C ALA A 175 -5.93 1.82 15.01
N GLN A 176 -5.98 0.49 15.02
CA GLN A 176 -7.15 -0.24 15.48
C GLN A 176 -7.50 0.07 16.94
N ASN A 177 -6.50 0.12 17.82
CA ASN A 177 -6.72 0.41 19.24
C ASN A 177 -7.23 1.85 19.45
N ILE A 178 -6.65 2.83 18.75
CA ILE A 178 -7.08 4.23 18.82
C ILE A 178 -8.53 4.37 18.36
N ARG A 179 -8.92 3.70 17.28
CA ARG A 179 -10.28 3.76 16.72
C ARG A 179 -11.31 3.05 17.61
N ARG A 180 -10.94 1.93 18.26
CA ARG A 180 -11.81 1.27 19.25
C ARG A 180 -12.18 2.17 20.41
N ASP A 181 -11.29 3.07 20.79
CA ASP A 181 -11.53 4.04 21.85
C ASP A 181 -12.31 5.29 21.36
N GLY A 182 -12.90 5.23 20.16
CA GLY A 182 -13.72 6.29 19.58
C GLY A 182 -12.94 7.46 18.97
N ASN A 183 -11.61 7.36 18.85
CA ASN A 183 -10.79 8.40 18.24
C ASN A 183 -10.61 8.18 16.75
N GLY A 184 -10.83 9.22 15.95
CA GLY A 184 -10.52 9.20 14.52
C GLY A 184 -9.02 9.22 14.28
N LEU A 185 -8.53 8.29 13.46
CA LEU A 185 -7.13 8.27 13.02
C LEU A 185 -7.08 7.96 11.52
N PHE A 186 -6.42 8.83 10.77
CA PHE A 186 -5.90 8.54 9.44
C PHE A 186 -4.39 8.42 9.51
N PHE A 187 -3.82 7.47 8.80
CA PHE A 187 -2.38 7.33 8.61
C PHE A 187 -2.04 6.96 7.17
N ALA A 188 -0.84 7.33 6.75
CA ALA A 188 -0.28 6.94 5.47
C ALA A 188 1.25 6.79 5.62
N ALA A 189 1.81 5.73 5.07
CA ALA A 189 3.26 5.56 5.05
C ALA A 189 3.91 6.67 4.21
N LEU A 190 5.07 7.13 4.62
CA LEU A 190 5.92 7.98 3.80
C LEU A 190 6.80 7.08 2.95
N GLU A 191 6.82 7.30 1.63
CA GLU A 191 7.81 6.65 0.79
C GLU A 191 9.18 7.22 1.18
N GLU A 192 9.96 6.43 1.89
CA GLU A 192 11.39 6.63 1.97
C GLU A 192 11.98 6.07 0.68
N GLU A 193 12.79 6.84 -0.03
CA GLU A 193 13.46 6.38 -1.25
C GLU A 193 14.04 4.99 -0.97
N ILE A 194 13.51 4.02 -1.72
CA ILE A 194 14.04 2.66 -1.68
C ILE A 194 15.41 2.74 -2.39
N CYS A 195 16.44 2.93 -1.58
CA CYS A 195 17.83 2.79 -2.02
C CYS A 195 18.14 1.35 -2.43
#